data_701d96b5f3b4b95422cfdd07ceff051a
#
_entry.id   701d96b5f3b4b95422cfdd07ceff051a
#
_cell.length_a   1.000
_cell.length_b   1.000
_cell.length_c   1.000
_cell.angle_alpha   90.00
_cell.angle_beta   90.00
_cell.angle_gamma   90.00
#
_symmetry.space_group_name_H-M   'P 1'
#
loop_
_entity.id
_entity.type
_entity.pdbx_description
1 polymer ?
#
loop_
_entity_poly.entity_id
_entity_poly.type
_entity_poly.pdbx_seq_one_letter_code
_entity_poly.pdbx_strand_id
1 'polypeptide(L)'
;MLFILVKAMKVLLAGYNIDSQVISELKEHSPSRSDVTPETLSASYARISRDARPASELRAAARAEVDRARRSNRNIIFKMGHHSVAEHAVFNFDIIGLSRLAAEELERFRLSSYTEKSQRYITLGDDYVIPEEVRKAGKTEMFCRMIRDQNVLYHRLYGRLQPYFYKKHTELAQNPQKRRLLDGWAKEDARYVVSLATEGQLGMTINARNLELLVRRFASRKLAELKELKTKLFVLAKEVAPSIILFTGPNDFDAKTYEELEVASRAVLKTEEEIHEEESHKDVSLVSYTNEADEKLIASLLHTSSSHSFEACLSRAKKLNPRQKREFMKKTFQHLEFYDTTLREFEYVNLTFDLLISASCFAQLKRHRMTTQTVQKYNPELGVTIPPSVEAIGATPEFLEIIGRTDQTYLLMKDAMEVGAEYVLTNAHRRRVLLQTNAREMYHISRLREDATAQWDIRAVVGKMIQMAKKVMPLTFLLIGGKDSYPSVYEKIFARSPKFSPPKM
;
A
#
# COMPACT_ATOMS: atom_id res chain seq x y z
N MET A 1 21.25 -14.12 -31.20
CA MET A 1 20.62 -12.82 -30.92
C MET A 1 19.14 -13.11 -30.69
N LEU A 2 18.74 -13.47 -29.47
CA LEU A 2 17.33 -13.66 -29.13
C LEU A 2 16.70 -12.28 -29.03
N PHE A 3 15.81 -11.95 -29.94
CA PHE A 3 14.92 -10.81 -29.80
C PHE A 3 14.02 -11.07 -28.58
N ILE A 4 14.38 -10.48 -27.43
CA ILE A 4 13.44 -10.39 -26.31
C ILE A 4 12.35 -9.47 -26.81
N LEU A 5 11.17 -10.03 -27.13
CA LEU A 5 9.96 -9.26 -27.41
C LEU A 5 9.63 -8.49 -26.11
N VAL A 6 10.03 -7.23 -26.08
CA VAL A 6 9.66 -6.33 -24.99
C VAL A 6 8.15 -6.11 -25.10
N LYS A 7 7.40 -6.75 -24.22
CA LYS A 7 5.96 -6.48 -24.09
C LYS A 7 5.79 -5.02 -23.67
N ALA A 8 5.11 -4.24 -24.50
CA ALA A 8 4.75 -2.87 -24.14
C ALA A 8 3.70 -2.89 -23.01
N MET A 9 3.83 -1.99 -22.04
CA MET A 9 2.79 -1.79 -21.03
C MET A 9 1.42 -1.59 -21.69
N LYS A 10 0.40 -2.33 -21.23
CA LYS A 10 -0.97 -2.21 -21.69
C LYS A 10 -1.85 -1.67 -20.58
N VAL A 11 -2.59 -0.60 -20.87
CA VAL A 11 -3.61 -0.03 -19.98
C VAL A 11 -4.94 -0.07 -20.68
N LEU A 12 -5.97 -0.58 -20.01
CA LEU A 12 -7.33 -0.64 -20.50
C LEU A 12 -8.26 0.07 -19.53
N LEU A 13 -9.23 0.81 -20.05
CA LEU A 13 -10.36 1.28 -19.27
C LEU A 13 -11.38 0.13 -19.19
N ALA A 14 -11.37 -0.59 -18.06
CA ALA A 14 -12.22 -1.75 -17.83
C ALA A 14 -13.68 -1.35 -17.51
N GLY A 15 -13.88 -0.13 -17.00
CA GLY A 15 -15.21 0.39 -16.69
C GLY A 15 -15.18 1.75 -16.04
N TYR A 16 -16.37 2.35 -15.96
CA TYR A 16 -16.63 3.59 -15.22
C TYR A 16 -18.11 3.65 -14.82
N ASN A 17 -18.43 4.48 -13.82
CA ASN A 17 -19.82 4.60 -13.39
C ASN A 17 -20.62 5.52 -14.31
N ILE A 18 -21.86 5.13 -14.59
CA ILE A 18 -22.85 5.94 -15.33
C ILE A 18 -24.16 5.97 -14.57
N ASP A 19 -25.07 6.89 -14.94
CA ASP A 19 -26.40 6.97 -14.36
C ASP A 19 -27.18 5.65 -14.57
N SER A 20 -27.82 5.14 -13.52
CA SER A 20 -28.55 3.87 -13.56
C SER A 20 -29.71 3.84 -14.57
N GLN A 21 -30.30 5.00 -14.86
CA GLN A 21 -31.35 5.10 -15.87
C GLN A 21 -30.80 4.91 -17.29
N VAL A 22 -29.59 5.42 -17.57
CA VAL A 22 -28.87 5.13 -18.82
C VAL A 22 -28.65 3.63 -18.98
N ILE A 23 -28.31 2.92 -17.89
CA ILE A 23 -28.17 1.44 -17.93
C ILE A 23 -29.50 0.77 -18.27
N SER A 24 -30.62 1.26 -17.75
CA SER A 24 -31.95 0.74 -18.07
C SER A 24 -32.31 0.99 -19.54
N GLU A 25 -32.06 2.19 -20.04
CA GLU A 25 -32.28 2.57 -21.43
C GLU A 25 -31.38 1.78 -22.41
N LEU A 26 -30.11 1.48 -21.99
CA LEU A 26 -29.21 0.60 -22.77
C LEU A 26 -29.74 -0.83 -22.92
N LYS A 27 -30.55 -1.30 -21.98
CA LYS A 27 -31.20 -2.63 -22.07
C LYS A 27 -32.40 -2.64 -23.02
N GLU A 28 -33.03 -1.50 -23.22
CA GLU A 28 -34.25 -1.35 -24.02
C GLU A 28 -33.99 -0.74 -25.40
N HIS A 29 -33.09 0.25 -25.51
CA HIS A 29 -32.79 1.01 -26.72
C HIS A 29 -31.33 1.43 -26.77
N SER A 30 -30.77 1.69 -27.93
CA SER A 30 -29.41 2.25 -28.07
C SER A 30 -29.38 3.73 -27.68
N PRO A 31 -28.82 4.13 -26.52
CA PRO A 31 -28.80 5.53 -26.07
C PRO A 31 -27.82 6.38 -26.88
N SER A 32 -28.03 7.68 -26.88
CA SER A 32 -27.04 8.64 -27.39
C SER A 32 -25.69 8.47 -26.65
N ARG A 33 -24.58 8.37 -27.40
CA ARG A 33 -23.23 8.21 -26.84
C ARG A 33 -22.81 9.33 -25.89
N SER A 34 -23.42 10.54 -26.01
CA SER A 34 -23.13 11.69 -25.16
C SER A 34 -23.54 11.50 -23.72
N ASP A 35 -24.51 10.62 -23.43
CA ASP A 35 -25.05 10.40 -22.09
C ASP A 35 -24.29 9.31 -21.32
N VAL A 36 -23.50 8.50 -22.03
CA VAL A 36 -22.69 7.42 -21.45
C VAL A 36 -21.38 8.02 -20.88
N THR A 37 -21.51 8.78 -19.80
CA THR A 37 -20.40 9.49 -19.15
C THR A 37 -20.61 9.60 -17.65
N PRO A 38 -19.56 9.51 -16.81
CA PRO A 38 -19.65 9.76 -15.37
C PRO A 38 -19.86 11.23 -15.04
N GLU A 39 -19.68 12.14 -15.99
CA GLU A 39 -19.75 13.60 -15.79
C GLU A 39 -21.16 14.10 -15.45
N THR A 40 -22.20 13.39 -15.93
CA THR A 40 -23.60 13.70 -15.62
C THR A 40 -23.92 13.50 -14.14
N LEU A 41 -23.41 12.45 -13.51
CA LEU A 41 -23.54 12.22 -12.09
C LEU A 41 -22.81 13.29 -11.29
N SER A 42 -21.57 13.59 -11.64
CA SER A 42 -20.77 14.64 -11.02
C SER A 42 -21.48 16.00 -11.07
N ALA A 43 -21.98 16.41 -12.23
CA ALA A 43 -22.70 17.68 -12.40
C ALA A 43 -24.02 17.75 -11.63
N SER A 44 -24.77 16.67 -11.58
CA SER A 44 -26.04 16.62 -10.85
C SER A 44 -25.82 16.80 -9.34
N TYR A 45 -24.84 16.09 -8.78
CA TYR A 45 -24.51 16.18 -7.36
C TYR A 45 -23.91 17.54 -6.97
N ALA A 46 -23.17 18.18 -7.86
CA ALA A 46 -22.72 19.56 -7.66
C ALA A 46 -23.86 20.56 -7.46
N ARG A 47 -25.04 20.28 -8.02
CA ARG A 47 -26.22 21.18 -7.94
C ARG A 47 -27.05 20.97 -6.68
N ILE A 48 -26.96 19.81 -6.01
CA ILE A 48 -27.80 19.48 -4.82
C ILE A 48 -27.73 20.56 -3.76
N SER A 49 -26.57 21.17 -3.52
CA SER A 49 -26.40 22.20 -2.49
C SER A 49 -27.07 23.55 -2.81
N ARG A 50 -27.54 23.78 -4.06
CA ARG A 50 -28.01 25.08 -4.56
C ARG A 50 -29.31 25.02 -5.31
N ASP A 51 -29.92 23.87 -5.45
CA ASP A 51 -31.15 23.64 -6.21
C ASP A 51 -32.11 22.82 -5.34
N ALA A 52 -33.32 23.28 -5.17
CA ALA A 52 -34.31 22.67 -4.31
C ALA A 52 -34.94 21.40 -4.89
N ARG A 53 -34.69 21.10 -6.16
CA ARG A 53 -35.23 19.89 -6.81
C ARG A 53 -34.60 18.62 -6.25
N PRO A 54 -35.35 17.51 -6.25
CA PRO A 54 -34.79 16.19 -5.92
C PRO A 54 -33.57 15.81 -6.77
N ALA A 55 -32.62 15.06 -6.19
CA ALA A 55 -31.41 14.65 -6.90
C ALA A 55 -31.70 13.86 -8.20
N SER A 56 -32.80 13.11 -8.25
CA SER A 56 -33.25 12.40 -9.46
C SER A 56 -33.60 13.34 -10.62
N GLU A 57 -34.26 14.46 -10.34
CA GLU A 57 -34.58 15.46 -11.36
C GLU A 57 -33.33 16.21 -11.83
N LEU A 58 -32.39 16.50 -10.93
CA LEU A 58 -31.11 17.08 -11.29
C LEU A 58 -30.27 16.17 -12.17
N ARG A 59 -30.35 14.84 -11.96
CA ARG A 59 -29.73 13.84 -12.87
C ARG A 59 -30.38 13.83 -14.24
N ALA A 60 -31.72 13.83 -14.30
CA ALA A 60 -32.44 13.91 -15.56
C ALA A 60 -32.06 15.17 -16.35
N ALA A 61 -32.02 16.33 -15.71
CA ALA A 61 -31.60 17.58 -16.33
C ALA A 61 -30.13 17.56 -16.80
N ALA A 62 -29.24 16.89 -16.05
CA ALA A 62 -27.83 16.75 -16.44
C ALA A 62 -27.64 15.84 -17.66
N ARG A 63 -28.45 14.78 -17.81
CA ARG A 63 -28.47 13.92 -19.00
C ARG A 63 -29.01 14.62 -20.22
N ALA A 64 -30.09 15.39 -20.07
CA ALA A 64 -30.69 16.11 -21.17
C ALA A 64 -29.77 17.18 -21.79
N GLU A 65 -28.82 17.71 -20.99
CA GLU A 65 -27.92 18.79 -21.41
C GLU A 65 -26.45 18.50 -21.02
N VAL A 66 -25.85 17.47 -21.61
CA VAL A 66 -24.49 16.97 -21.25
C VAL A 66 -23.43 18.08 -21.39
N ASP A 67 -23.46 18.89 -22.42
CA ASP A 67 -22.50 19.99 -22.60
C ASP A 67 -22.65 21.09 -21.54
N ARG A 68 -23.86 21.35 -21.08
CA ARG A 68 -24.11 22.24 -19.96
C ARG A 68 -23.62 21.63 -18.66
N ALA A 69 -23.77 20.32 -18.47
CA ALA A 69 -23.24 19.58 -17.36
C ALA A 69 -21.68 19.68 -17.31
N ARG A 70 -21.03 19.50 -18.45
CA ARG A 70 -19.56 19.65 -18.59
C ARG A 70 -19.07 21.08 -18.28
N ARG A 71 -19.75 22.10 -18.78
CA ARG A 71 -19.43 23.50 -18.45
C ARG A 71 -19.63 23.80 -16.95
N SER A 72 -20.70 23.26 -16.37
CA SER A 72 -20.97 23.36 -14.93
C SER A 72 -19.86 22.72 -14.10
N ASN A 73 -19.44 21.51 -14.44
CA ASN A 73 -18.32 20.80 -13.77
C ASN A 73 -17.04 21.62 -13.79
N ARG A 74 -16.63 22.16 -14.95
CA ARG A 74 -15.45 23.02 -15.07
C ARG A 74 -15.52 24.24 -14.15
N ASN A 75 -16.67 24.89 -14.08
CA ASN A 75 -16.87 26.05 -13.21
C ASN A 75 -16.79 25.68 -11.72
N ILE A 76 -17.53 24.65 -11.32
CA ILE A 76 -17.68 24.27 -9.90
C ILE A 76 -16.39 23.67 -9.36
N ILE A 77 -15.77 22.76 -10.11
CA ILE A 77 -14.57 22.07 -9.67
C ILE A 77 -13.34 23.00 -9.70
N PHE A 78 -13.11 23.69 -10.81
CA PHE A 78 -11.84 24.40 -11.03
C PHE A 78 -11.89 25.89 -10.73
N LYS A 79 -12.99 26.61 -11.03
CA LYS A 79 -13.09 28.04 -10.70
C LYS A 79 -13.53 28.28 -9.26
N MET A 80 -14.44 27.45 -8.73
CA MET A 80 -14.99 27.60 -7.38
C MET A 80 -14.26 26.74 -6.34
N GLY A 81 -13.34 25.85 -6.76
CA GLY A 81 -12.53 25.02 -5.87
C GLY A 81 -13.24 23.83 -5.23
N HIS A 82 -14.45 23.46 -5.69
CA HIS A 82 -15.19 22.32 -5.15
C HIS A 82 -14.75 20.99 -5.77
N HIS A 83 -13.49 20.63 -5.57
CA HIS A 83 -12.87 19.42 -6.15
C HIS A 83 -13.54 18.09 -5.72
N SER A 84 -14.23 18.05 -4.57
CA SER A 84 -14.97 16.86 -4.12
C SER A 84 -16.05 16.40 -5.10
N VAL A 85 -16.59 17.30 -5.92
CA VAL A 85 -17.56 16.95 -6.96
C VAL A 85 -16.98 15.97 -7.99
N ALA A 86 -15.70 16.06 -8.30
CA ALA A 86 -15.03 15.13 -9.21
C ALA A 86 -14.89 13.71 -8.64
N GLU A 87 -15.06 13.53 -7.33
CA GLU A 87 -14.97 12.20 -6.70
C GLU A 87 -16.14 11.28 -7.06
N HIS A 88 -17.25 11.84 -7.55
CA HIS A 88 -18.41 11.07 -8.01
C HIS A 88 -18.20 10.37 -9.36
N ALA A 89 -17.20 10.77 -10.15
CA ALA A 89 -16.79 10.05 -11.36
C ALA A 89 -15.69 9.04 -11.01
N VAL A 90 -15.94 7.76 -11.27
CA VAL A 90 -15.06 6.63 -10.88
C VAL A 90 -14.70 5.82 -12.12
N PHE A 91 -13.44 5.40 -12.20
CA PHE A 91 -12.88 4.60 -13.28
C PHE A 91 -12.26 3.31 -12.75
N ASN A 92 -12.34 2.26 -13.55
CA ASN A 92 -11.65 0.99 -13.35
C ASN A 92 -10.63 0.80 -14.48
N PHE A 93 -9.39 0.53 -14.14
CA PHE A 93 -8.32 0.28 -15.11
C PHE A 93 -7.68 -1.08 -14.89
N ASP A 94 -7.41 -1.79 -16.01
CA ASP A 94 -6.49 -2.92 -16.03
C ASP A 94 -5.13 -2.42 -16.49
N ILE A 95 -4.09 -2.63 -15.68
CA ILE A 95 -2.71 -2.24 -15.96
C ILE A 95 -1.86 -3.52 -16.03
N ILE A 96 -1.31 -3.81 -17.21
CA ILE A 96 -0.59 -5.04 -17.53
C ILE A 96 0.80 -4.67 -18.04
N GLY A 97 1.83 -5.40 -17.63
CA GLY A 97 3.21 -5.13 -18.05
C GLY A 97 3.86 -4.00 -17.26
N LEU A 98 3.44 -3.79 -16.01
CA LEU A 98 4.02 -2.82 -15.10
C LEU A 98 5.07 -3.50 -14.23
N SER A 99 6.24 -2.86 -14.05
CA SER A 99 7.28 -3.37 -13.14
C SER A 99 6.83 -3.32 -11.68
N ARG A 100 7.45 -4.15 -10.85
CA ARG A 100 7.26 -4.13 -9.41
C ARG A 100 7.60 -2.77 -8.80
N LEU A 101 8.67 -2.11 -9.28
CA LEU A 101 9.08 -0.79 -8.82
C LEU A 101 8.03 0.28 -9.15
N ALA A 102 7.52 0.30 -10.38
CA ALA A 102 6.49 1.27 -10.79
C ALA A 102 5.13 1.00 -10.12
N ALA A 103 4.76 -0.28 -9.90
CA ALA A 103 3.59 -0.65 -9.14
C ALA A 103 3.67 -0.13 -7.68
N GLU A 104 4.86 -0.13 -7.09
CA GLU A 104 5.08 0.42 -5.76
C GLU A 104 4.83 1.92 -5.70
N GLU A 105 5.28 2.69 -6.69
CA GLU A 105 5.01 4.12 -6.79
C GLU A 105 3.51 4.41 -7.05
N LEU A 106 2.86 3.61 -7.88
CA LEU A 106 1.43 3.73 -8.15
C LEU A 106 0.59 3.52 -6.87
N GLU A 107 0.89 2.49 -6.11
CA GLU A 107 0.12 2.13 -4.92
C GLU A 107 0.34 3.06 -3.71
N ARG A 108 1.23 4.06 -3.80
CA ARG A 108 1.36 5.16 -2.82
C ARG A 108 0.15 6.09 -2.82
N PHE A 109 -0.68 6.08 -3.87
CA PHE A 109 -1.93 6.84 -3.92
C PHE A 109 -3.03 6.13 -3.13
N ARG A 110 -3.08 6.42 -1.83
CA ARG A 110 -3.90 5.68 -0.85
C ARG A 110 -5.42 5.83 -1.00
N LEU A 111 -5.93 6.83 -1.74
CA LEU A 111 -7.35 7.04 -2.00
C LEU A 111 -7.84 6.33 -3.28
N SER A 112 -7.22 5.21 -3.61
CA SER A 112 -7.56 4.33 -4.72
C SER A 112 -7.58 2.88 -4.24
N SER A 113 -8.25 1.99 -4.96
CA SER A 113 -8.24 0.55 -4.67
C SER A 113 -7.37 -0.16 -5.69
N TYR A 114 -6.59 -1.14 -5.22
CA TYR A 114 -5.67 -1.92 -6.04
C TYR A 114 -5.80 -3.40 -5.74
N THR A 115 -5.75 -4.22 -6.79
CA THR A 115 -5.59 -5.67 -6.70
C THR A 115 -4.46 -6.07 -7.64
N GLU A 116 -3.30 -6.39 -7.06
CA GLU A 116 -2.08 -6.76 -7.78
C GLU A 116 -1.97 -8.28 -7.93
N LYS A 117 -1.43 -8.75 -9.05
CA LYS A 117 -1.04 -10.14 -9.27
C LYS A 117 -0.06 -10.58 -8.19
N SER A 118 -0.42 -11.58 -7.42
CA SER A 118 0.36 -12.01 -6.26
C SER A 118 1.59 -12.81 -6.66
N GLN A 119 2.77 -12.32 -6.28
CA GLN A 119 4.03 -13.09 -6.37
C GLN A 119 4.14 -14.22 -5.32
N ARG A 120 3.15 -14.40 -4.45
CA ARG A 120 3.11 -15.43 -3.42
C ARG A 120 2.39 -16.69 -3.89
N TYR A 121 1.38 -16.53 -4.73
CA TYR A 121 0.49 -17.64 -5.13
C TYR A 121 0.80 -18.17 -6.52
N ILE A 122 1.43 -17.38 -7.38
CA ILE A 122 1.78 -17.79 -8.74
C ILE A 122 3.29 -18.05 -8.82
N THR A 123 3.67 -19.06 -9.60
CA THR A 123 5.07 -19.22 -10.00
C THR A 123 5.39 -18.08 -10.96
N LEU A 124 6.46 -17.33 -10.69
CA LEU A 124 6.90 -16.27 -11.56
C LEU A 124 7.46 -16.88 -12.85
N GLY A 125 7.07 -16.29 -13.99
CA GLY A 125 7.77 -16.48 -15.24
C GLY A 125 9.03 -15.62 -15.27
N ASP A 126 9.72 -15.66 -16.40
CA ASP A 126 10.94 -14.85 -16.60
C ASP A 126 10.63 -13.46 -17.17
N ASP A 127 9.37 -13.01 -17.07
CA ASP A 127 8.92 -11.73 -17.60
C ASP A 127 9.39 -10.57 -16.71
N TYR A 128 10.04 -9.59 -17.32
CA TYR A 128 10.52 -8.37 -16.66
C TYR A 128 10.48 -7.17 -17.60
N VAL A 129 10.37 -5.99 -17.04
CA VAL A 129 10.43 -4.72 -17.76
C VAL A 129 11.89 -4.33 -17.98
N ILE A 130 12.25 -3.94 -19.19
CA ILE A 130 13.54 -3.29 -19.48
C ILE A 130 13.30 -1.77 -19.52
N PRO A 131 13.72 -1.01 -18.49
CA PRO A 131 13.49 0.42 -18.43
C PRO A 131 14.12 1.16 -19.61
N GLU A 132 13.50 2.25 -20.03
CA GLU A 132 14.04 3.09 -21.11
C GLU A 132 15.39 3.70 -20.72
N GLU A 133 15.57 4.04 -19.47
CA GLU A 133 16.81 4.56 -18.89
C GLU A 133 17.97 3.59 -19.10
N VAL A 134 17.73 2.30 -18.88
CA VAL A 134 18.72 1.22 -19.08
C VAL A 134 19.14 1.13 -20.56
N ARG A 135 18.17 1.27 -21.48
CA ARG A 135 18.44 1.25 -22.92
C ARG A 135 19.25 2.47 -23.34
N LYS A 136 18.85 3.66 -22.89
CA LYS A 136 19.55 4.93 -23.18
C LYS A 136 20.99 4.95 -22.67
N ALA A 137 21.23 4.33 -21.51
CA ALA A 137 22.58 4.21 -20.93
C ALA A 137 23.45 3.13 -21.61
N GLY A 138 22.92 2.36 -22.57
CA GLY A 138 23.64 1.26 -23.21
C GLY A 138 23.93 0.07 -22.28
N LYS A 139 23.16 -0.08 -21.19
CA LYS A 139 23.38 -1.10 -20.15
C LYS A 139 22.44 -2.31 -20.27
N THR A 140 21.69 -2.43 -21.37
CA THR A 140 20.65 -3.45 -21.57
C THR A 140 21.19 -4.87 -21.40
N GLU A 141 22.34 -5.21 -21.99
CA GLU A 141 22.88 -6.57 -21.91
C GLU A 141 23.24 -6.96 -20.47
N MET A 142 23.95 -6.06 -19.77
CA MET A 142 24.34 -6.25 -18.38
C MET A 142 23.12 -6.42 -17.48
N PHE A 143 22.13 -5.54 -17.62
CA PHE A 143 20.86 -5.61 -16.89
C PHE A 143 20.13 -6.93 -17.14
N CYS A 144 19.91 -7.30 -18.41
CA CYS A 144 19.18 -8.53 -18.76
C CYS A 144 19.94 -9.79 -18.30
N ARG A 145 21.27 -9.79 -18.29
CA ARG A 145 22.07 -10.90 -17.77
C ARG A 145 21.81 -11.05 -16.27
N MET A 146 21.88 -9.96 -15.51
CA MET A 146 21.65 -9.99 -14.06
C MET A 146 20.23 -10.47 -13.71
N ILE A 147 19.21 -9.97 -14.39
CA ILE A 147 17.83 -10.43 -14.16
C ILE A 147 17.65 -11.91 -14.45
N ARG A 148 18.25 -12.42 -15.55
CA ARG A 148 18.22 -13.87 -15.85
C ARG A 148 18.88 -14.70 -14.76
N ASP A 149 20.05 -14.27 -14.27
CA ASP A 149 20.75 -14.99 -13.19
C ASP A 149 19.91 -15.01 -11.90
N GLN A 150 19.25 -13.93 -11.56
CA GLN A 150 18.29 -13.86 -10.43
C GLN A 150 17.11 -14.82 -10.64
N ASN A 151 16.53 -14.87 -11.83
CA ASN A 151 15.40 -15.77 -12.15
C ASN A 151 15.84 -17.23 -12.13
N VAL A 152 17.03 -17.56 -12.63
CA VAL A 152 17.59 -18.92 -12.53
C VAL A 152 17.73 -19.35 -11.08
N LEU A 153 18.23 -18.47 -10.20
CA LEU A 153 18.33 -18.77 -8.78
C LEU A 153 16.95 -18.91 -8.14
N TYR A 154 15.97 -18.05 -8.51
CA TYR A 154 14.58 -18.18 -8.03
C TYR A 154 14.01 -19.58 -8.28
N HIS A 155 14.12 -20.08 -9.51
CA HIS A 155 13.62 -21.42 -9.86
C HIS A 155 14.35 -22.52 -9.11
N ARG A 156 15.67 -22.41 -8.95
CA ARG A 156 16.49 -23.35 -8.17
C ARG A 156 16.07 -23.35 -6.69
N LEU A 157 15.93 -22.20 -6.08
CA LEU A 157 15.49 -22.08 -4.69
C LEU A 157 14.08 -22.63 -4.51
N TYR A 158 13.15 -22.30 -5.39
CA TYR A 158 11.80 -22.85 -5.35
C TYR A 158 11.78 -24.37 -5.40
N GLY A 159 12.55 -24.97 -6.32
CA GLY A 159 12.67 -26.42 -6.44
C GLY A 159 13.26 -27.12 -5.20
N ARG A 160 14.12 -26.42 -4.41
CA ARG A 160 14.69 -26.94 -3.15
C ARG A 160 13.81 -26.66 -1.94
N LEU A 161 13.12 -25.51 -1.91
CA LEU A 161 12.25 -25.11 -0.80
C LEU A 161 10.95 -25.91 -0.76
N GLN A 162 10.39 -26.29 -1.90
CA GLN A 162 9.14 -27.05 -1.95
C GLN A 162 9.25 -28.39 -1.19
N PRO A 163 10.22 -29.28 -1.48
CA PRO A 163 10.38 -30.53 -0.72
C PRO A 163 10.77 -30.28 0.74
N TYR A 164 11.51 -29.22 1.04
CA TYR A 164 11.82 -28.82 2.42
C TYR A 164 10.54 -28.54 3.22
N PHE A 165 9.62 -27.73 2.69
CA PHE A 165 8.36 -27.42 3.37
C PHE A 165 7.46 -28.66 3.48
N TYR A 166 7.43 -29.53 2.48
CA TYR A 166 6.68 -30.78 2.54
C TYR A 166 7.20 -31.72 3.64
N LYS A 167 8.51 -31.82 3.78
CA LYS A 167 9.16 -32.63 4.84
C LYS A 167 8.94 -32.02 6.22
N LYS A 168 9.01 -30.71 6.35
CA LYS A 168 8.83 -29.98 7.61
C LYS A 168 7.38 -30.00 8.12
N HIS A 169 6.40 -30.07 7.21
CA HIS A 169 4.97 -30.01 7.50
C HIS A 169 4.23 -31.19 6.87
N THR A 170 4.62 -32.42 7.25
CA THR A 170 4.12 -33.67 6.66
C THR A 170 2.61 -33.81 6.72
N GLU A 171 1.96 -33.42 7.81
CA GLU A 171 0.49 -33.45 7.95
C GLU A 171 -0.21 -32.55 6.92
N LEU A 172 0.32 -31.34 6.68
CA LEU A 172 -0.22 -30.45 5.65
C LEU A 172 0.06 -30.98 4.25
N ALA A 173 1.23 -31.59 4.04
CA ALA A 173 1.65 -32.14 2.75
C ALA A 173 0.80 -33.35 2.31
N GLN A 174 0.23 -34.12 3.24
CA GLN A 174 -0.67 -35.23 2.96
C GLN A 174 -2.05 -34.78 2.45
N ASN A 175 -2.47 -33.57 2.77
CA ASN A 175 -3.74 -33.01 2.30
C ASN A 175 -3.53 -32.23 0.99
N PRO A 176 -4.14 -32.62 -0.15
CA PRO A 176 -3.95 -31.95 -1.45
C PRO A 176 -4.34 -30.46 -1.46
N GLN A 177 -5.35 -30.08 -0.67
CA GLN A 177 -5.80 -28.69 -0.57
C GLN A 177 -4.80 -27.84 0.22
N LYS A 178 -4.22 -28.39 1.30
CA LYS A 178 -3.23 -27.70 2.14
C LYS A 178 -1.82 -27.72 1.51
N ARG A 179 -1.53 -28.65 0.59
CA ARG A 179 -0.27 -28.67 -0.17
C ARG A 179 -0.03 -27.38 -0.94
N ARG A 180 -1.08 -26.76 -1.49
CA ARG A 180 -0.99 -25.44 -2.16
C ARG A 180 -0.48 -24.32 -1.23
N LEU A 181 -0.73 -24.42 0.07
CA LEU A 181 -0.21 -23.48 1.04
C LEU A 181 1.32 -23.60 1.16
N LEU A 182 1.83 -24.84 1.21
CA LEU A 182 3.27 -25.13 1.28
C LEU A 182 4.00 -24.68 0.00
N ASP A 183 3.38 -24.90 -1.17
CA ASP A 183 3.86 -24.34 -2.44
C ASP A 183 3.93 -22.82 -2.41
N GLY A 184 2.93 -22.20 -1.80
CA GLY A 184 2.90 -20.76 -1.57
C GLY A 184 4.09 -20.29 -0.72
N TRP A 185 4.39 -20.96 0.38
CA TRP A 185 5.55 -20.63 1.23
C TRP A 185 6.88 -20.78 0.50
N ALA A 186 7.05 -21.84 -0.30
CA ALA A 186 8.25 -22.02 -1.10
C ALA A 186 8.45 -20.88 -2.13
N LYS A 187 7.39 -20.48 -2.82
CA LYS A 187 7.41 -19.35 -3.76
C LYS A 187 7.68 -18.03 -3.05
N GLU A 188 7.05 -17.85 -1.89
CA GLU A 188 7.14 -16.65 -1.06
C GLU A 188 8.57 -16.37 -0.60
N ASP A 189 9.33 -17.43 -0.28
CA ASP A 189 10.72 -17.29 0.15
C ASP A 189 11.69 -17.25 -1.05
N ALA A 190 11.46 -18.06 -2.08
CA ALA A 190 12.29 -18.04 -3.29
C ALA A 190 12.30 -16.66 -3.98
N ARG A 191 11.16 -15.92 -3.98
CA ARG A 191 11.05 -14.62 -4.67
C ARG A 191 11.91 -13.50 -4.10
N TYR A 192 12.59 -13.72 -2.96
CA TYR A 192 13.47 -12.69 -2.39
C TYR A 192 14.64 -12.32 -3.30
N VAL A 193 15.08 -13.23 -4.17
CA VAL A 193 16.13 -12.95 -5.16
C VAL A 193 15.63 -12.33 -6.46
N VAL A 194 14.31 -12.21 -6.66
CA VAL A 194 13.72 -11.68 -7.90
C VAL A 194 13.73 -10.15 -7.91
N SER A 195 14.03 -9.57 -9.07
CA SER A 195 14.22 -8.13 -9.21
C SER A 195 12.95 -7.29 -9.06
N LEU A 196 13.15 -5.99 -8.79
CA LEU A 196 12.09 -4.99 -8.82
C LEU A 196 11.62 -4.65 -10.25
N ALA A 197 12.33 -5.13 -11.28
CA ALA A 197 11.91 -5.05 -12.67
C ALA A 197 10.88 -6.12 -13.07
N THR A 198 10.64 -7.12 -12.20
CA THR A 198 9.67 -8.20 -12.50
C THR A 198 8.32 -7.63 -12.94
N GLU A 199 7.84 -8.14 -14.08
CA GLU A 199 6.56 -7.73 -14.66
C GLU A 199 5.39 -8.20 -13.81
N GLY A 200 4.45 -7.29 -13.59
CA GLY A 200 3.20 -7.54 -12.91
C GLY A 200 2.00 -7.01 -13.67
N GLN A 201 0.84 -7.21 -13.06
CA GLN A 201 -0.42 -6.61 -13.51
C GLN A 201 -1.28 -6.29 -12.30
N LEU A 202 -2.13 -5.28 -12.43
CA LEU A 202 -3.08 -4.90 -11.39
C LEU A 202 -4.37 -4.32 -11.95
N GLY A 203 -5.46 -4.51 -11.22
CA GLY A 203 -6.69 -3.76 -11.36
C GLY A 203 -6.68 -2.55 -10.43
N MET A 204 -7.06 -1.38 -10.93
CA MET A 204 -7.15 -0.15 -10.16
C MET A 204 -8.55 0.46 -10.26
N THR A 205 -9.13 0.86 -9.12
CA THR A 205 -10.33 1.70 -9.07
C THR A 205 -9.96 3.05 -8.46
N ILE A 206 -10.26 4.14 -9.18
CA ILE A 206 -9.87 5.49 -8.81
C ILE A 206 -10.95 6.50 -9.25
N ASN A 207 -11.20 7.54 -8.44
CA ASN A 207 -12.07 8.63 -8.86
C ASN A 207 -11.29 9.72 -9.63
N ALA A 208 -12.01 10.61 -10.33
CA ALA A 208 -11.40 11.61 -11.19
C ALA A 208 -10.48 12.58 -10.44
N ARG A 209 -10.83 13.01 -9.24
CA ARG A 209 -9.99 13.90 -8.42
C ARG A 209 -8.63 13.27 -8.12
N ASN A 210 -8.63 12.01 -7.68
CA ASN A 210 -7.40 11.30 -7.34
C ASN A 210 -6.62 10.91 -8.61
N LEU A 211 -7.30 10.62 -9.71
CA LEU A 211 -6.66 10.36 -11.01
C LEU A 211 -5.95 11.62 -11.54
N GLU A 212 -6.55 12.80 -11.43
CA GLU A 212 -5.91 14.08 -11.78
C GLU A 212 -4.62 14.30 -10.98
N LEU A 213 -4.68 14.09 -9.65
CA LEU A 213 -3.50 14.18 -8.78
C LEU A 213 -2.40 13.18 -9.17
N LEU A 214 -2.78 11.93 -9.45
CA LEU A 214 -1.86 10.87 -9.89
C LEU A 214 -1.17 11.27 -11.21
N VAL A 215 -1.96 11.66 -12.21
CA VAL A 215 -1.47 12.05 -13.53
C VAL A 215 -0.50 13.24 -13.44
N ARG A 216 -0.84 14.26 -12.65
CA ARG A 216 0.02 15.43 -12.42
C ARG A 216 1.34 15.04 -11.75
N ARG A 217 1.30 14.25 -10.69
CA ARG A 217 2.51 13.80 -9.99
C ARG A 217 3.40 12.92 -10.85
N PHE A 218 2.82 12.02 -11.64
CA PHE A 218 3.61 11.18 -12.55
C PHE A 218 4.17 11.97 -13.74
N ALA A 219 3.52 13.07 -14.13
CA ALA A 219 4.08 14.00 -15.11
C ALA A 219 5.41 14.64 -14.62
N SER A 220 5.56 14.81 -13.30
CA SER A 220 6.76 15.37 -12.65
C SER A 220 7.83 14.31 -12.31
N ARG A 221 7.54 13.01 -12.45
CA ARG A 221 8.51 11.93 -12.17
C ARG A 221 9.53 11.79 -13.31
N LYS A 222 10.76 11.35 -12.98
CA LYS A 222 11.82 11.14 -13.97
C LYS A 222 11.68 9.80 -14.70
N LEU A 223 11.19 8.75 -14.03
CA LEU A 223 11.03 7.41 -14.61
C LEU A 223 10.09 7.40 -15.83
N ALA A 224 10.59 6.91 -16.96
CA ALA A 224 9.87 6.84 -18.22
C ALA A 224 8.62 5.96 -18.12
N GLU A 225 8.70 4.85 -17.38
CA GLU A 225 7.59 3.93 -17.15
C GLU A 225 6.40 4.63 -16.47
N LEU A 226 6.64 5.51 -15.49
CA LEU A 226 5.58 6.27 -14.83
C LEU A 226 4.98 7.35 -15.75
N LYS A 227 5.80 7.96 -16.62
CA LYS A 227 5.32 8.91 -17.64
C LYS A 227 4.45 8.22 -18.68
N GLU A 228 4.84 7.02 -19.11
CA GLU A 228 4.05 6.20 -20.02
C GLU A 228 2.70 5.81 -19.39
N LEU A 229 2.73 5.30 -18.16
CA LEU A 229 1.53 4.94 -17.40
C LEU A 229 0.57 6.14 -17.26
N LYS A 230 1.09 7.29 -16.85
CA LYS A 230 0.33 8.56 -16.75
C LYS A 230 -0.37 8.88 -18.05
N THR A 231 0.35 8.79 -19.17
CA THR A 231 -0.18 9.17 -20.50
C THR A 231 -1.34 8.26 -20.91
N LYS A 232 -1.16 6.94 -20.72
CA LYS A 232 -2.20 5.95 -21.05
C LYS A 232 -3.45 6.11 -20.19
N LEU A 233 -3.29 6.29 -18.87
CA LEU A 233 -4.43 6.52 -17.97
C LEU A 233 -5.19 7.80 -18.33
N PHE A 234 -4.47 8.89 -18.59
CA PHE A 234 -5.08 10.17 -18.93
C PHE A 234 -5.86 10.14 -20.23
N VAL A 235 -5.30 9.55 -21.29
CA VAL A 235 -5.97 9.45 -22.61
C VAL A 235 -7.29 8.69 -22.46
N LEU A 236 -7.29 7.53 -21.83
CA LEU A 236 -8.49 6.72 -21.65
C LEU A 236 -9.56 7.41 -20.80
N ALA A 237 -9.16 8.06 -19.72
CA ALA A 237 -10.12 8.78 -18.88
C ALA A 237 -10.68 10.03 -19.57
N LYS A 238 -9.85 10.74 -20.35
CA LYS A 238 -10.27 11.94 -21.09
C LYS A 238 -11.30 11.65 -22.18
N GLU A 239 -11.25 10.47 -22.80
CA GLU A 239 -12.24 10.04 -23.80
C GLU A 239 -13.66 10.00 -23.23
N VAL A 240 -13.82 9.56 -21.97
CA VAL A 240 -15.13 9.41 -21.32
C VAL A 240 -15.50 10.56 -20.38
N ALA A 241 -14.51 11.33 -19.91
CA ALA A 241 -14.71 12.41 -18.94
C ALA A 241 -13.80 13.64 -19.22
N PRO A 242 -13.98 14.34 -20.35
CA PRO A 242 -13.07 15.41 -20.78
C PRO A 242 -13.09 16.67 -19.95
N SER A 243 -14.07 16.87 -19.06
CA SER A 243 -14.27 18.15 -18.34
C SER A 243 -13.85 18.15 -16.88
N ILE A 244 -13.52 16.99 -16.30
CA ILE A 244 -13.26 16.83 -14.85
C ILE A 244 -11.82 16.42 -14.50
N ILE A 245 -10.92 16.32 -15.48
CA ILE A 245 -9.49 16.05 -15.33
C ILE A 245 -8.74 17.09 -16.16
N LEU A 246 -8.28 18.18 -15.53
CA LEU A 246 -7.67 19.32 -16.25
C LEU A 246 -6.23 19.63 -15.85
N PHE A 247 -5.88 19.60 -14.56
CA PHE A 247 -4.54 19.92 -14.06
C PHE A 247 -3.61 18.70 -14.10
N THR A 248 -3.13 18.37 -15.28
CA THR A 248 -2.39 17.12 -15.57
C THR A 248 -0.92 17.35 -15.95
N GLY A 249 -0.51 18.62 -16.10
CA GLY A 249 0.86 19.01 -16.39
C GLY A 249 1.78 18.88 -15.17
N PRO A 250 3.10 18.76 -15.39
CA PRO A 250 4.09 18.81 -14.32
C PRO A 250 4.06 20.19 -13.62
N ASN A 251 4.42 20.23 -12.34
CA ASN A 251 4.68 21.46 -11.61
C ASN A 251 6.00 21.39 -10.85
N ASP A 252 6.54 22.54 -10.50
CA ASP A 252 7.85 22.64 -9.84
C ASP A 252 7.84 22.02 -8.44
N PHE A 253 6.74 22.13 -7.71
CA PHE A 253 6.62 21.54 -6.38
C PHE A 253 6.79 20.02 -6.41
N ASP A 254 6.04 19.33 -7.28
CA ASP A 254 6.14 17.88 -7.41
C ASP A 254 7.45 17.41 -8.05
N ALA A 255 8.09 18.25 -8.89
CA ALA A 255 9.32 17.92 -9.64
C ALA A 255 10.60 18.19 -8.84
N LYS A 256 10.71 19.35 -8.16
CA LYS A 256 11.98 19.85 -7.63
C LYS A 256 12.11 19.71 -6.12
N THR A 257 10.98 19.75 -5.35
CA THR A 257 11.04 19.85 -3.89
C THR A 257 11.89 18.76 -3.25
N TYR A 258 11.70 17.49 -3.62
CA TYR A 258 12.47 16.40 -3.02
C TYR A 258 13.94 16.39 -3.46
N GLU A 259 14.26 16.86 -4.66
CA GLU A 259 15.65 16.97 -5.14
C GLU A 259 16.40 18.07 -4.39
N GLU A 260 15.76 19.21 -4.20
CA GLU A 260 16.31 20.33 -3.42
C GLU A 260 16.46 19.96 -1.94
N LEU A 261 15.48 19.23 -1.36
CA LEU A 261 15.60 18.70 0.00
C LEU A 261 16.74 17.68 0.13
N GLU A 262 16.98 16.84 -0.88
CA GLU A 262 18.11 15.90 -0.85
C GLU A 262 19.46 16.64 -0.80
N VAL A 263 19.60 17.75 -1.56
CA VAL A 263 20.78 18.59 -1.51
C VAL A 263 20.94 19.27 -0.15
N ALA A 264 19.87 19.88 0.36
CA ALA A 264 19.87 20.56 1.66
C ALA A 264 20.17 19.59 2.81
N SER A 265 19.58 18.39 2.78
CA SER A 265 19.81 17.36 3.79
C SER A 265 21.27 16.93 3.85
N ARG A 266 21.93 16.76 2.71
CA ARG A 266 23.38 16.45 2.66
C ARG A 266 24.21 17.54 3.31
N ALA A 267 23.85 18.81 3.16
CA ALA A 267 24.56 19.92 3.80
C ALA A 267 24.39 19.92 5.31
N VAL A 268 23.17 19.65 5.81
CA VAL A 268 22.88 19.57 7.24
C VAL A 268 23.58 18.38 7.90
N LEU A 269 23.51 17.19 7.27
CA LEU A 269 24.04 15.96 7.86
C LEU A 269 25.56 15.83 7.79
N LYS A 270 26.25 16.62 6.93
CA LYS A 270 27.73 16.63 6.85
C LYS A 270 28.39 17.28 8.07
N THR A 271 27.66 18.05 8.87
CA THR A 271 28.20 18.79 10.03
C THR A 271 28.18 17.99 11.33
N GLU A 272 27.58 16.82 11.34
CA GLU A 272 27.51 15.96 12.53
C GLU A 272 28.44 14.75 12.36
N GLU A 273 29.66 14.86 12.94
CA GLU A 273 30.63 13.75 12.97
C GLU A 273 30.24 12.59 13.89
N GLU A 274 29.09 12.66 14.59
CA GLU A 274 28.64 11.67 15.57
C GLU A 274 27.17 11.29 15.43
N ILE A 275 26.71 10.87 14.26
CA ILE A 275 25.49 10.06 14.22
C ILE A 275 25.92 8.64 14.59
N HIS A 276 25.68 8.24 15.85
CA HIS A 276 26.00 6.90 16.34
C HIS A 276 25.36 5.84 15.42
N GLU A 277 26.17 5.19 14.60
CA GLU A 277 25.75 4.13 13.68
C GLU A 277 25.14 2.91 14.39
N GLU A 278 25.42 2.73 15.70
CA GLU A 278 24.98 1.54 16.46
C GLU A 278 23.47 1.38 16.59
N GLU A 279 22.67 2.46 16.53
CA GLU A 279 21.19 2.35 16.47
C GLU A 279 20.64 2.14 15.06
N SER A 280 21.46 2.33 14.04
CA SER A 280 21.06 2.36 12.63
C SER A 280 20.59 1.02 12.07
N HIS A 281 20.85 -0.10 12.75
CA HIS A 281 20.60 -1.46 12.25
C HIS A 281 19.36 -2.15 12.87
N LYS A 282 18.61 -1.50 13.77
CA LYS A 282 17.39 -2.09 14.30
C LYS A 282 16.32 -2.16 13.21
N ASP A 283 15.73 -3.35 12.98
CA ASP A 283 14.65 -3.52 12.01
C ASP A 283 13.39 -2.72 12.36
N VAL A 284 13.14 -2.48 13.66
CA VAL A 284 11.96 -1.76 14.18
C VAL A 284 12.37 -0.92 15.37
N SER A 285 12.07 0.37 15.31
CA SER A 285 12.24 1.31 16.43
C SER A 285 10.96 2.13 16.62
N LEU A 286 10.48 2.26 17.87
CA LEU A 286 9.39 3.18 18.20
C LEU A 286 10.03 4.54 18.51
N VAL A 287 9.85 5.50 17.61
CA VAL A 287 10.51 6.83 17.69
C VAL A 287 9.65 7.89 18.37
N SER A 288 8.34 7.77 18.30
CA SER A 288 7.43 8.64 19.06
C SER A 288 6.07 8.01 19.29
N TYR A 289 5.39 8.47 20.32
CA TYR A 289 4.01 8.05 20.63
C TYR A 289 3.29 9.14 21.43
N THR A 290 1.97 9.09 21.48
CA THR A 290 1.14 9.99 22.24
C THR A 290 1.40 9.82 23.74
N ASN A 291 1.91 10.85 24.41
CA ASN A 291 2.06 10.86 25.87
C ASN A 291 0.70 10.70 26.55
N GLU A 292 0.66 9.96 27.69
CA GLU A 292 -0.58 9.69 28.45
C GLU A 292 -1.69 9.12 27.55
N ALA A 293 -1.32 8.23 26.63
CA ALA A 293 -2.22 7.73 25.58
C ALA A 293 -3.46 7.01 26.15
N ASP A 294 -3.28 6.19 27.16
CA ASP A 294 -4.39 5.45 27.81
C ASP A 294 -5.39 6.42 28.45
N GLU A 295 -4.90 7.47 29.12
CA GLU A 295 -5.76 8.52 29.72
C GLU A 295 -6.48 9.33 28.65
N LYS A 296 -5.78 9.71 27.59
CA LYS A 296 -6.37 10.47 26.47
C LYS A 296 -7.44 9.65 25.73
N LEU A 297 -7.20 8.35 25.53
CA LEU A 297 -8.20 7.47 24.96
C LEU A 297 -9.43 7.32 25.84
N ILE A 298 -9.24 7.08 27.16
CA ILE A 298 -10.34 7.05 28.14
C ILE A 298 -11.10 8.37 28.12
N ALA A 299 -10.40 9.51 28.11
CA ALA A 299 -11.02 10.83 28.04
C ALA A 299 -11.86 11.01 26.77
N SER A 300 -11.36 10.56 25.62
CA SER A 300 -12.10 10.62 24.35
C SER A 300 -13.37 9.78 24.38
N LEU A 301 -13.30 8.58 24.96
CA LEU A 301 -14.46 7.70 25.16
C LEU A 301 -15.47 8.30 26.14
N LEU A 302 -15.01 8.91 27.24
CA LEU A 302 -15.86 9.65 28.19
C LEU A 302 -16.52 10.85 27.52
N HIS A 303 -15.78 11.60 26.70
CA HIS A 303 -16.31 12.75 25.98
C HIS A 303 -17.44 12.36 25.03
N THR A 304 -17.25 11.30 24.23
CA THR A 304 -18.28 10.84 23.28
C THR A 304 -19.52 10.27 24.00
N SER A 305 -19.35 9.69 25.19
CA SER A 305 -20.43 9.05 25.95
C SER A 305 -21.06 9.94 27.03
N SER A 306 -20.71 11.24 27.09
CA SER A 306 -21.23 12.18 28.09
C SER A 306 -21.39 13.59 27.48
N SER A 307 -21.86 14.56 28.28
CA SER A 307 -21.98 15.98 27.90
C SER A 307 -20.83 16.85 28.44
N HIS A 308 -19.75 16.25 28.92
CA HIS A 308 -18.63 16.99 29.50
C HIS A 308 -17.58 17.38 28.43
N SER A 309 -16.85 18.47 28.68
CA SER A 309 -15.72 18.86 27.84
C SER A 309 -14.59 17.83 27.87
N PHE A 310 -13.78 17.77 26.82
CA PHE A 310 -12.62 16.87 26.77
C PHE A 310 -11.65 17.11 27.96
N GLU A 311 -11.43 18.35 28.34
CA GLU A 311 -10.56 18.70 29.46
C GLU A 311 -11.07 18.14 30.79
N ALA A 312 -12.37 18.26 31.07
CA ALA A 312 -13.01 17.65 32.25
C ALA A 312 -12.90 16.13 32.23
N CYS A 313 -13.13 15.51 31.08
CA CYS A 313 -12.97 14.06 30.87
C CYS A 313 -11.51 13.61 31.11
N LEU A 314 -10.53 14.36 30.60
CA LEU A 314 -9.10 14.04 30.78
C LEU A 314 -8.69 14.17 32.24
N SER A 315 -9.09 15.25 32.92
CA SER A 315 -8.87 15.40 34.35
C SER A 315 -9.44 14.23 35.14
N ARG A 316 -10.64 13.78 34.79
CA ARG A 316 -11.26 12.61 35.43
C ARG A 316 -10.51 11.31 35.10
N ALA A 317 -10.16 11.08 33.84
CA ALA A 317 -9.41 9.90 33.41
C ALA A 317 -8.08 9.74 34.15
N LYS A 318 -7.35 10.85 34.36
CA LYS A 318 -6.10 10.86 35.14
C LYS A 318 -6.30 10.46 36.61
N LYS A 319 -7.43 10.82 37.22
CA LYS A 319 -7.77 10.50 38.61
C LYS A 319 -8.26 9.05 38.81
N LEU A 320 -8.58 8.32 37.76
CA LEU A 320 -8.95 6.91 37.87
C LEU A 320 -7.75 6.07 38.30
N ASN A 321 -7.96 5.14 39.26
CA ASN A 321 -6.93 4.18 39.60
C ASN A 321 -6.76 3.12 38.48
N PRO A 322 -5.67 2.33 38.46
CA PRO A 322 -5.39 1.36 37.40
C PRO A 322 -6.50 0.34 37.18
N ARG A 323 -7.18 -0.12 38.27
CA ARG A 323 -8.30 -1.05 38.18
C ARG A 323 -9.51 -0.42 37.49
N GLN A 324 -9.85 0.82 37.84
CA GLN A 324 -10.95 1.56 37.23
C GLN A 324 -10.71 1.81 35.75
N LYS A 325 -9.49 2.25 35.35
CA LYS A 325 -9.10 2.42 33.94
C LYS A 325 -9.27 1.11 33.18
N ARG A 326 -8.77 0.00 33.73
CA ARG A 326 -8.87 -1.32 33.09
C ARG A 326 -10.32 -1.78 32.93
N GLU A 327 -11.15 -1.65 33.96
CA GLU A 327 -12.57 -2.03 33.86
C GLU A 327 -13.34 -1.15 32.88
N PHE A 328 -13.03 0.16 32.78
CA PHE A 328 -13.59 1.04 31.77
C PHE A 328 -13.20 0.58 30.36
N MET A 329 -11.93 0.29 30.13
CA MET A 329 -11.45 -0.20 28.83
C MET A 329 -12.04 -1.58 28.47
N LYS A 330 -12.28 -2.46 29.42
CA LYS A 330 -12.99 -3.71 29.17
C LYS A 330 -14.40 -3.47 28.63
N LYS A 331 -15.12 -2.44 29.15
CA LYS A 331 -16.45 -2.10 28.61
C LYS A 331 -16.41 -1.72 27.14
N THR A 332 -15.35 -1.01 26.71
CA THR A 332 -15.13 -0.62 25.32
C THR A 332 -15.00 -1.84 24.39
N PHE A 333 -14.41 -2.92 24.87
CA PHE A 333 -14.14 -4.12 24.08
C PHE A 333 -15.15 -5.27 24.30
N GLN A 334 -16.08 -5.11 25.24
CA GLN A 334 -16.94 -6.20 25.71
C GLN A 334 -17.73 -6.92 24.60
N HIS A 335 -18.09 -6.18 23.56
CA HIS A 335 -18.89 -6.66 22.42
C HIS A 335 -18.12 -6.68 21.10
N LEU A 336 -16.81 -6.36 21.12
CA LEU A 336 -15.97 -6.36 19.93
C LEU A 336 -15.73 -7.80 19.46
N GLU A 337 -16.07 -8.09 18.22
CA GLU A 337 -15.79 -9.38 17.58
C GLU A 337 -14.57 -9.29 16.65
N PHE A 338 -14.04 -10.42 16.21
CA PHE A 338 -12.80 -10.44 15.40
C PHE A 338 -12.92 -9.73 14.05
N TYR A 339 -14.12 -9.56 13.51
CA TYR A 339 -14.40 -8.84 12.26
C TYR A 339 -14.72 -7.36 12.48
N ASP A 340 -14.96 -6.92 13.71
CA ASP A 340 -15.26 -5.52 14.02
C ASP A 340 -13.99 -4.66 14.01
N THR A 341 -14.17 -3.39 13.74
CA THR A 341 -13.14 -2.37 13.95
C THR A 341 -13.33 -1.70 15.31
N THR A 342 -12.22 -1.29 15.96
CA THR A 342 -12.31 -0.49 17.19
C THR A 342 -13.00 0.84 16.94
N LEU A 343 -13.47 1.50 18.00
CA LEU A 343 -14.14 2.79 17.93
C LEU A 343 -13.21 3.88 17.35
N ARG A 344 -13.79 4.97 16.81
CA ARG A 344 -13.00 6.04 16.20
C ARG A 344 -12.17 6.84 17.19
N GLU A 345 -12.51 6.83 18.47
CA GLU A 345 -11.73 7.45 19.55
C GLU A 345 -10.30 6.90 19.61
N PHE A 346 -10.06 5.68 19.15
CA PHE A 346 -8.72 5.11 19.01
C PHE A 346 -7.86 5.84 17.96
N GLU A 347 -8.43 6.68 17.12
CA GLU A 347 -7.69 7.52 16.16
C GLU A 347 -6.99 8.71 16.85
N TYR A 348 -7.36 9.10 18.08
CA TYR A 348 -6.72 10.20 18.82
C TYR A 348 -5.33 9.86 19.37
N VAL A 349 -4.95 8.60 19.43
CA VAL A 349 -3.63 8.17 19.94
C VAL A 349 -2.80 7.55 18.83
N ASN A 350 -1.56 8.00 18.70
CA ASN A 350 -0.68 7.72 17.59
C ASN A 350 0.66 7.14 18.05
N LEU A 351 1.29 6.37 17.15
CA LEU A 351 2.65 5.85 17.27
C LEU A 351 3.40 6.10 15.96
N THR A 352 4.68 6.38 16.06
CA THR A 352 5.58 6.51 14.91
C THR A 352 6.73 5.52 15.04
N PHE A 353 6.94 4.73 13.99
CA PHE A 353 8.00 3.73 13.91
C PHE A 353 8.99 4.08 12.80
N ASP A 354 10.27 3.90 13.06
CA ASP A 354 11.30 3.78 12.02
C ASP A 354 11.54 2.28 11.76
N LEU A 355 11.37 1.89 10.50
CA LEU A 355 11.41 0.51 10.05
C LEU A 355 12.50 0.33 9.00
N LEU A 356 13.36 -0.67 9.18
CA LEU A 356 14.31 -1.14 8.18
C LEU A 356 13.82 -2.48 7.62
N ILE A 357 13.21 -2.46 6.45
CA ILE A 357 12.45 -3.61 5.93
C ILE A 357 12.77 -3.90 4.46
N SER A 358 12.60 -5.19 4.09
CA SER A 358 12.74 -5.65 2.71
C SER A 358 11.67 -5.09 1.77
N ALA A 359 11.93 -5.05 0.46
CA ALA A 359 10.93 -4.72 -0.54
C ALA A 359 9.75 -5.71 -0.49
N SER A 360 10.00 -6.98 -0.16
CA SER A 360 8.96 -7.99 0.05
C SER A 360 8.03 -7.65 1.22
N CYS A 361 8.58 -7.20 2.35
CA CYS A 361 7.83 -6.74 3.52
C CYS A 361 7.06 -5.46 3.21
N PHE A 362 7.72 -4.47 2.61
CA PHE A 362 7.11 -3.19 2.24
C PHE A 362 5.92 -3.37 1.28
N ALA A 363 5.98 -4.33 0.36
CA ALA A 363 4.87 -4.69 -0.52
C ALA A 363 3.55 -4.97 0.20
N GLN A 364 3.64 -5.50 1.41
CA GLN A 364 2.47 -5.82 2.24
C GLN A 364 2.13 -4.68 3.20
N LEU A 365 3.16 -3.96 3.70
CA LEU A 365 2.98 -2.84 4.62
C LEU A 365 2.29 -1.65 3.94
N LYS A 366 2.66 -1.30 2.71
CA LYS A 366 2.06 -0.19 1.95
C LYS A 366 0.54 -0.34 1.68
N ARG A 367 -0.01 -1.55 1.87
CA ARG A 367 -1.46 -1.81 1.74
C ARG A 367 -2.28 -1.19 2.88
N HIS A 368 -1.64 -0.81 3.98
CA HIS A 368 -2.26 -0.14 5.11
C HIS A 368 -2.41 1.36 4.83
N ARG A 369 -3.46 1.71 4.07
CA ARG A 369 -3.68 3.06 3.50
C ARG A 369 -4.04 4.14 4.52
N MET A 370 -4.47 3.76 5.73
CA MET A 370 -4.79 4.70 6.81
C MET A 370 -3.56 5.12 7.64
N THR A 371 -2.38 4.55 7.34
CA THR A 371 -1.11 4.99 7.91
C THR A 371 -0.49 6.13 7.09
N THR A 372 0.39 6.93 7.71
CA THR A 372 1.30 7.81 6.98
C THR A 372 2.63 7.08 6.81
N GLN A 373 3.08 6.93 5.58
CA GLN A 373 4.32 6.25 5.26
C GLN A 373 5.18 7.14 4.36
N THR A 374 6.38 7.48 4.83
CA THR A 374 7.43 8.08 4.02
C THR A 374 8.59 7.10 3.90
N VAL A 375 9.18 7.03 2.71
CA VAL A 375 10.16 5.99 2.39
C VAL A 375 11.42 6.61 1.79
N GLN A 376 12.57 6.08 2.18
CA GLN A 376 13.84 6.37 1.52
C GLN A 376 13.96 5.53 0.23
N LYS A 377 14.88 5.90 -0.66
CA LYS A 377 15.27 5.06 -1.81
C LYS A 377 15.84 3.73 -1.30
N TYR A 378 15.77 2.68 -2.10
CA TYR A 378 16.50 1.44 -1.79
C TYR A 378 18.01 1.73 -1.78
N ASN A 379 18.69 1.19 -0.79
CA ASN A 379 20.14 1.31 -0.66
C ASN A 379 20.76 -0.05 -0.32
N PRO A 380 21.61 -0.63 -1.17
CA PRO A 380 22.30 -1.90 -0.91
C PRO A 380 23.09 -1.90 0.40
N GLU A 381 23.63 -0.77 0.86
CA GLU A 381 24.36 -0.64 2.14
C GLU A 381 23.51 -0.98 3.36
N LEU A 382 22.18 -0.88 3.26
CA LEU A 382 21.25 -1.30 4.31
C LEU A 382 21.11 -2.82 4.40
N GLY A 383 21.79 -3.55 3.52
CA GLY A 383 21.78 -5.01 3.45
C GLY A 383 20.47 -5.60 2.93
N VAL A 384 20.30 -6.90 3.16
CA VAL A 384 19.17 -7.68 2.66
C VAL A 384 18.53 -8.50 3.77
N THR A 385 17.29 -8.90 3.55
CA THR A 385 16.58 -9.86 4.38
C THR A 385 16.67 -11.26 3.75
N ILE A 386 17.24 -12.22 4.46
CA ILE A 386 17.36 -13.61 4.02
C ILE A 386 16.22 -14.42 4.63
N PRO A 387 15.42 -15.16 3.83
CA PRO A 387 14.39 -16.03 4.39
C PRO A 387 15.00 -17.16 5.25
N PRO A 388 14.45 -17.41 6.45
CA PRO A 388 14.95 -18.50 7.33
C PRO A 388 14.95 -19.88 6.67
N SER A 389 14.07 -20.12 5.72
CA SER A 389 14.00 -21.37 4.97
C SER A 389 15.18 -21.53 3.99
N VAL A 390 15.68 -20.40 3.44
CA VAL A 390 16.88 -20.37 2.58
C VAL A 390 18.11 -20.76 3.40
N GLU A 391 18.23 -20.25 4.63
CA GLU A 391 19.27 -20.68 5.57
C GLU A 391 19.14 -22.17 5.91
N ALA A 392 17.93 -22.63 6.22
CA ALA A 392 17.65 -24.00 6.61
C ALA A 392 17.98 -25.04 5.53
N ILE A 393 17.93 -24.67 4.24
CA ILE A 393 18.33 -25.56 3.13
C ILE A 393 19.82 -25.39 2.74
N GLY A 394 20.58 -24.57 3.49
CA GLY A 394 22.00 -24.30 3.21
C GLY A 394 22.24 -23.50 1.92
N ALA A 395 21.28 -22.66 1.51
CA ALA A 395 21.36 -21.89 0.26
C ALA A 395 21.84 -20.43 0.48
N THR A 396 22.22 -20.07 1.70
CA THR A 396 22.72 -18.70 2.04
C THR A 396 23.92 -18.28 1.19
N PRO A 397 24.95 -19.13 0.92
CA PRO A 397 26.08 -18.69 0.12
C PRO A 397 25.69 -18.30 -1.32
N GLU A 398 24.90 -19.11 -2.02
CA GLU A 398 24.45 -18.81 -3.38
C GLU A 398 23.49 -17.60 -3.42
N PHE A 399 22.68 -17.42 -2.35
CA PHE A 399 21.84 -16.25 -2.18
C PHE A 399 22.67 -14.97 -2.03
N LEU A 400 23.68 -14.96 -1.17
CA LEU A 400 24.56 -13.80 -0.97
C LEU A 400 25.44 -13.52 -2.18
N GLU A 401 25.86 -14.54 -2.92
CA GLU A 401 26.58 -14.38 -4.18
C GLU A 401 25.77 -13.56 -5.20
N ILE A 402 24.48 -13.95 -5.43
CA ILE A 402 23.63 -13.23 -6.37
C ILE A 402 23.32 -11.80 -5.88
N ILE A 403 23.19 -11.60 -4.58
CA ILE A 403 23.02 -10.26 -3.99
C ILE A 403 24.27 -9.41 -4.26
N GLY A 404 25.47 -9.89 -3.97
CA GLY A 404 26.72 -9.14 -4.23
C GLY A 404 26.90 -8.76 -5.71
N ARG A 405 26.55 -9.66 -6.63
CA ARG A 405 26.55 -9.37 -8.08
C ARG A 405 25.48 -8.34 -8.46
N THR A 406 24.32 -8.40 -7.81
CA THR A 406 23.25 -7.41 -7.99
C THR A 406 23.70 -6.03 -7.53
N ASP A 407 24.33 -5.93 -6.36
CA ASP A 407 24.84 -4.68 -5.79
C ASP A 407 25.90 -4.03 -6.70
N GLN A 408 26.85 -4.84 -7.20
CA GLN A 408 27.82 -4.37 -8.19
C GLN A 408 27.16 -3.87 -9.46
N THR A 409 26.16 -4.60 -9.98
CA THR A 409 25.41 -4.17 -11.17
C THR A 409 24.65 -2.87 -10.90
N TYR A 410 24.04 -2.73 -9.74
CA TYR A 410 23.34 -1.51 -9.31
C TYR A 410 24.30 -0.31 -9.29
N LEU A 411 25.49 -0.44 -8.71
CA LEU A 411 26.47 0.64 -8.66
C LEU A 411 26.90 1.08 -10.06
N LEU A 412 27.24 0.13 -10.94
CA LEU A 412 27.60 0.40 -12.33
C LEU A 412 26.46 1.07 -13.14
N MET A 413 25.22 0.77 -12.79
CA MET A 413 24.06 1.41 -13.39
C MET A 413 23.82 2.81 -12.81
N LYS A 414 23.93 2.96 -11.49
CA LYS A 414 23.79 4.25 -10.80
C LYS A 414 24.76 5.30 -11.29
N ASP A 415 26.01 4.90 -11.60
CA ASP A 415 27.03 5.79 -12.18
C ASP A 415 26.72 6.19 -13.63
N ALA A 416 25.99 5.34 -14.37
CA ALA A 416 25.66 5.55 -15.78
C ALA A 416 24.30 6.21 -16.04
N MET A 417 23.42 6.26 -15.02
CA MET A 417 22.04 6.70 -15.15
C MET A 417 21.64 7.60 -13.98
N GLU A 418 20.88 8.64 -14.27
CA GLU A 418 20.34 9.54 -13.24
C GLU A 418 19.30 8.84 -12.33
N VAL A 419 18.47 7.98 -12.92
CA VAL A 419 17.38 7.26 -12.23
C VAL A 419 17.20 5.85 -12.82
N GLY A 420 16.58 4.96 -12.06
CA GLY A 420 16.17 3.64 -12.55
C GLY A 420 17.19 2.53 -12.28
N ALA A 421 18.31 2.80 -11.60
CA ALA A 421 19.23 1.73 -11.18
C ALA A 421 18.54 0.72 -10.24
N GLU A 422 17.56 1.17 -9.45
CA GLU A 422 16.81 0.36 -8.50
C GLU A 422 16.04 -0.80 -9.13
N TYR A 423 15.77 -0.75 -10.43
CA TYR A 423 15.08 -1.87 -11.11
C TYR A 423 15.82 -3.20 -11.01
N VAL A 424 17.15 -3.19 -10.91
CA VAL A 424 17.95 -4.42 -10.80
C VAL A 424 17.94 -5.00 -9.40
N LEU A 425 17.66 -4.19 -8.36
CA LEU A 425 17.64 -4.63 -6.98
C LEU A 425 16.52 -5.67 -6.75
N THR A 426 16.71 -6.53 -5.75
CA THR A 426 15.80 -7.65 -5.49
C THR A 426 14.78 -7.35 -4.40
N ASN A 427 13.77 -8.22 -4.28
CA ASN A 427 12.79 -8.16 -3.20
C ASN A 427 13.40 -8.31 -1.80
N ALA A 428 14.64 -8.81 -1.69
CA ALA A 428 15.39 -8.91 -0.42
C ALA A 428 15.97 -7.58 0.04
N HIS A 429 16.27 -6.66 -0.88
CA HIS A 429 16.91 -5.38 -0.55
C HIS A 429 16.05 -4.54 0.38
N ARG A 430 16.72 -3.88 1.33
CA ARG A 430 16.08 -3.11 2.40
C ARG A 430 15.99 -1.63 2.08
N ARG A 431 15.05 -0.99 2.75
CA ARG A 431 14.89 0.46 2.80
C ARG A 431 14.36 0.89 4.15
N ARG A 432 14.56 2.16 4.49
CA ARG A 432 13.93 2.77 5.66
C ARG A 432 12.54 3.29 5.33
N VAL A 433 11.64 3.06 6.27
CA VAL A 433 10.24 3.53 6.22
C VAL A 433 9.89 4.18 7.54
N LEU A 434 9.61 5.48 7.52
CA LEU A 434 8.99 6.12 8.68
C LEU A 434 7.47 5.95 8.57
N LEU A 435 6.91 5.23 9.52
CA LEU A 435 5.49 4.87 9.57
C LEU A 435 4.83 5.49 10.79
N GLN A 436 3.83 6.37 10.57
CA GLN A 436 2.93 6.83 11.62
C GLN A 436 1.57 6.14 11.48
N THR A 437 1.06 5.63 12.58
CA THR A 437 -0.24 4.97 12.66
C THR A 437 -0.97 5.38 13.94
N ASN A 438 -2.31 5.43 13.88
CA ASN A 438 -3.13 5.54 15.08
C ASN A 438 -3.45 4.15 15.66
N ALA A 439 -3.96 4.13 16.89
CA ALA A 439 -4.26 2.86 17.55
C ALA A 439 -5.34 2.04 16.83
N ARG A 440 -6.32 2.68 16.20
CA ARG A 440 -7.37 2.00 15.43
C ARG A 440 -6.79 1.22 14.24
N GLU A 441 -5.94 1.88 13.46
CA GLU A 441 -5.26 1.24 12.32
C GLU A 441 -4.26 0.17 12.81
N MET A 442 -3.62 0.37 13.97
CA MET A 442 -2.73 -0.64 14.57
C MET A 442 -3.46 -1.95 14.88
N TYR A 443 -4.71 -1.89 15.35
CA TYR A 443 -5.57 -3.08 15.49
C TYR A 443 -5.83 -3.75 14.15
N HIS A 444 -6.08 -2.98 13.09
CA HIS A 444 -6.29 -3.51 11.75
C HIS A 444 -5.02 -4.16 11.18
N ILE A 445 -3.86 -3.50 11.33
CA ILE A 445 -2.55 -4.07 10.96
C ILE A 445 -2.32 -5.40 11.68
N SER A 446 -2.51 -5.43 13.00
CA SER A 446 -2.35 -6.64 13.82
C SER A 446 -3.19 -7.80 13.30
N ARG A 447 -4.48 -7.58 13.07
CA ARG A 447 -5.40 -8.62 12.58
C ARG A 447 -4.98 -9.24 11.26
N LEU A 448 -4.40 -8.44 10.36
CA LEU A 448 -4.01 -8.90 9.02
C LEU A 448 -2.58 -9.42 8.94
N ARG A 449 -1.68 -8.99 9.84
CA ARG A 449 -0.23 -9.23 9.70
C ARG A 449 0.37 -10.09 10.81
N GLU A 450 -0.31 -10.31 11.92
CA GLU A 450 0.07 -11.34 12.90
C GLU A 450 -0.58 -12.70 12.63
N ASP A 451 -1.53 -12.76 11.70
CA ASP A 451 -2.21 -13.98 11.26
C ASP A 451 -1.21 -14.99 10.68
N ALA A 452 -1.46 -16.28 10.88
CA ALA A 452 -0.61 -17.36 10.37
C ALA A 452 -0.51 -17.39 8.84
N THR A 453 -1.49 -16.81 8.12
CA THR A 453 -1.45 -16.64 6.66
C THR A 453 -0.57 -15.48 6.20
N ALA A 454 -0.20 -14.57 7.10
CA ALA A 454 0.69 -13.47 6.78
C ALA A 454 2.12 -14.01 6.61
N GLN A 455 2.87 -13.40 5.67
CA GLN A 455 4.26 -13.75 5.44
C GLN A 455 5.08 -13.54 6.71
N TRP A 456 6.05 -14.41 6.96
CA TRP A 456 6.88 -14.39 8.16
C TRP A 456 7.59 -13.05 8.39
N ASP A 457 8.09 -12.39 7.33
CA ASP A 457 8.83 -11.11 7.41
C ASP A 457 7.95 -9.98 7.95
N ILE A 458 6.81 -9.71 7.31
CA ILE A 458 5.85 -8.69 7.80
C ILE A 458 5.28 -9.07 9.17
N ARG A 459 5.06 -10.36 9.44
CA ARG A 459 4.59 -10.84 10.74
C ARG A 459 5.60 -10.57 11.85
N ALA A 460 6.90 -10.78 11.59
CA ALA A 460 7.97 -10.47 12.54
C ALA A 460 8.06 -8.96 12.82
N VAL A 461 8.01 -8.13 11.80
CA VAL A 461 8.02 -6.66 11.93
C VAL A 461 6.83 -6.17 12.75
N VAL A 462 5.61 -6.58 12.38
CA VAL A 462 4.38 -6.16 13.06
C VAL A 462 4.34 -6.69 14.50
N GLY A 463 4.80 -7.91 14.75
CA GLY A 463 4.92 -8.45 16.11
C GLY A 463 5.81 -7.59 17.01
N LYS A 464 6.98 -7.12 16.50
CA LYS A 464 7.84 -6.17 17.21
C LYS A 464 7.13 -4.84 17.47
N MET A 465 6.46 -4.28 16.47
CA MET A 465 5.69 -3.03 16.61
C MET A 465 4.64 -3.14 17.72
N ILE A 466 3.87 -4.23 17.76
CA ILE A 466 2.83 -4.47 18.76
C ILE A 466 3.41 -4.65 20.16
N GLN A 467 4.51 -5.36 20.29
CA GLN A 467 5.20 -5.51 21.58
C GLN A 467 5.64 -4.14 22.15
N MET A 468 6.19 -3.26 21.32
CA MET A 468 6.55 -1.89 21.71
C MET A 468 5.31 -1.07 22.06
N ALA A 469 4.26 -1.13 21.25
CA ALA A 469 3.00 -0.43 21.48
C ALA A 469 2.34 -0.83 22.81
N LYS A 470 2.29 -2.13 23.13
CA LYS A 470 1.76 -2.63 24.40
C LYS A 470 2.55 -2.15 25.63
N LYS A 471 3.86 -1.91 25.49
CA LYS A 471 4.69 -1.38 26.59
C LYS A 471 4.31 0.04 26.96
N VAL A 472 4.01 0.88 25.98
CA VAL A 472 3.75 2.32 26.18
C VAL A 472 2.26 2.65 26.32
N MET A 473 1.37 1.77 25.84
CA MET A 473 -0.09 1.96 25.81
C MET A 473 -0.82 0.65 26.20
N PRO A 474 -0.62 0.12 27.41
CA PRO A 474 -1.11 -1.23 27.76
C PRO A 474 -2.63 -1.36 27.77
N LEU A 475 -3.37 -0.31 28.11
CA LEU A 475 -4.84 -0.34 28.12
C LEU A 475 -5.41 -0.09 26.72
N THR A 476 -4.82 0.81 25.97
CA THR A 476 -5.18 1.07 24.56
C THR A 476 -5.10 -0.22 23.75
N PHE A 477 -4.06 -1.03 23.95
CA PHE A 477 -3.82 -2.28 23.23
C PHE A 477 -4.19 -3.55 24.03
N LEU A 478 -5.15 -3.44 24.93
CA LEU A 478 -5.58 -4.53 25.82
C LEU A 478 -6.04 -5.78 25.05
N LEU A 479 -6.79 -5.60 23.97
CA LEU A 479 -7.37 -6.69 23.17
C LEU A 479 -6.65 -6.90 21.83
N ILE A 480 -5.49 -6.25 21.60
CA ILE A 480 -4.78 -6.38 20.32
C ILE A 480 -4.14 -7.76 20.16
N GLY A 481 -4.28 -8.31 18.98
CA GLY A 481 -3.71 -9.58 18.56
C GLY A 481 -4.16 -9.95 17.16
N GLY A 482 -3.40 -10.83 16.50
CA GLY A 482 -3.76 -11.39 15.22
C GLY A 482 -5.10 -12.11 15.26
N LYS A 483 -5.70 -12.33 14.11
CA LYS A 483 -6.99 -13.01 13.95
C LYS A 483 -7.01 -14.37 14.67
N ASP A 484 -5.92 -15.15 14.55
CA ASP A 484 -5.79 -16.48 15.14
C ASP A 484 -5.67 -16.43 16.68
N SER A 485 -5.04 -15.39 17.21
CA SER A 485 -4.83 -15.22 18.65
C SER A 485 -6.02 -14.55 19.36
N TYR A 486 -6.95 -13.95 18.60
CA TYR A 486 -8.07 -13.19 19.14
C TYR A 486 -8.89 -13.97 20.19
N PRO A 487 -9.31 -15.24 19.94
CA PRO A 487 -10.09 -15.98 20.95
C PRO A 487 -9.37 -16.13 22.29
N SER A 488 -8.09 -16.46 22.26
CA SER A 488 -7.29 -16.64 23.48
C SER A 488 -7.02 -15.32 24.23
N VAL A 489 -6.83 -14.23 23.50
CA VAL A 489 -6.66 -12.89 24.10
C VAL A 489 -7.98 -12.43 24.73
N TYR A 490 -9.10 -12.62 24.03
CA TYR A 490 -10.43 -12.29 24.53
C TYR A 490 -10.76 -13.07 25.82
N GLU A 491 -10.51 -14.38 25.82
CA GLU A 491 -10.77 -15.26 26.96
C GLU A 491 -9.95 -14.86 28.20
N LYS A 492 -8.67 -14.51 28.03
CA LYS A 492 -7.81 -13.99 29.11
C LYS A 492 -8.35 -12.71 29.73
N ILE A 493 -9.05 -11.88 28.98
CA ILE A 493 -9.56 -10.59 29.44
C ILE A 493 -10.94 -10.72 30.07
N PHE A 494 -11.83 -11.52 29.48
CA PHE A 494 -13.24 -11.59 29.83
C PHE A 494 -13.64 -12.89 30.57
N ALA A 495 -12.71 -13.84 30.74
CA ALA A 495 -12.95 -15.17 31.30
C ALA A 495 -14.12 -15.92 30.62
N ARG A 496 -14.31 -15.64 29.33
CA ARG A 496 -15.30 -16.32 28.45
C ARG A 496 -14.81 -16.28 27.01
N SER A 497 -15.23 -17.22 26.19
CA SER A 497 -14.96 -17.23 24.76
C SER A 497 -15.71 -16.09 24.05
N PRO A 498 -15.17 -15.56 22.92
CA PRO A 498 -15.90 -14.63 22.07
C PRO A 498 -17.12 -15.33 21.45
N LYS A 499 -18.13 -14.56 21.04
CA LYS A 499 -19.34 -15.07 20.41
C LYS A 499 -19.03 -15.74 19.05
N PHE A 500 -18.10 -15.15 18.32
CA PHE A 500 -17.63 -15.69 17.04
C PHE A 500 -16.11 -15.91 17.08
N SER A 501 -15.67 -17.03 16.55
CA SER A 501 -14.25 -17.35 16.38
C SER A 501 -13.91 -17.39 14.89
N PRO A 502 -12.69 -16.94 14.49
CA PRO A 502 -12.27 -17.08 13.11
C PRO A 502 -12.23 -18.56 12.72
N PRO A 503 -12.50 -18.90 11.45
CA PRO A 503 -12.34 -20.26 10.97
C PRO A 503 -10.91 -20.76 11.24
N LYS A 504 -10.76 -21.94 11.82
CA LYS A 504 -9.46 -22.60 11.95
C LYS A 504 -8.98 -23.01 10.55
N MET A 505 -7.74 -22.66 10.20
CA MET A 505 -7.11 -23.11 8.96
C MET A 505 -6.72 -24.56 8.98
#